data_dc74b2ac281ad8caf410e767eb5b8a8d
#
_entry.id   dc74b2ac281ad8caf410e767eb5b8a8d
#
_cell.length_a   1.000
_cell.length_b   1.000
_cell.length_c   1.000
_cell.angle_alpha   90.00
_cell.angle_beta   90.00
_cell.angle_gamma   90.00
#
_symmetry.space_group_name_H-M   'P 1'
#
loop_
_entity.id
_entity.type
_entity.pdbx_description
1 polymer ?
#
loop_
_entity_poly.entity_id
_entity_poly.type
_entity_poly.pdbx_seq_one_letter_code
_entity_poly.pdbx_strand_id
1 'polypeptide(L)'
;MLRWIVAVAVTSFAALTANAQTIWQGQARDAQHTAMSAVRSQPLSTIVWQTPVDLQPQYDGNDLFIHYGTPLVTAANTIIVPVKTGANNGFELKARRGRDGALLWKQTSDYTLPLHGWTPSYGATLTPQGRLYWPGAGGTLLVRDNVDAPVTVVPGEVNFYVTAKRKFNRNVKISTPLTSDASGNIYFGYEVDGPGPKALKHTGIARVDTRGRGTFVPLEMSGGPILRVTLNCAPALSNNGRTLYVSAHGTAMIRNGTAGFLFALDSRTLHVQNAVPLLDPQSGEPAEISDDGTASPTIGPDGRVFYGVLDNPPTTSRGWLLQFSADLSQSPGVPGAFGWDDTASIVPASLVASYHGSSAYLLMTKYNNYAGGGGDGKNRLAILDPNDCQMDARTGMMVMREVLTILGQTPDPQYESDFPGAVREWCINTAVVDLATNSVLANSEDGKLYRWDLTSNSFSEIITLTAGIGEAYTPTIIGADGKVYAINNATLFAIGAGR
;
A
#
# COMPACT_ATOMS: atom_id res chain seq x y z
N MET A 1 32.42 -55.99 7.19
CA MET A 1 32.44 -54.87 6.24
C MET A 1 31.03 -54.36 6.05
N LEU A 2 30.69 -53.28 6.74
CA LEU A 2 29.34 -52.70 6.71
C LEU A 2 29.39 -51.48 5.76
N ARG A 3 28.68 -51.56 4.62
CA ARG A 3 28.57 -50.46 3.64
C ARG A 3 27.42 -49.55 4.07
N TRP A 4 27.71 -48.32 4.43
CA TRP A 4 26.73 -47.27 4.61
C TRP A 4 26.29 -46.73 3.24
N ILE A 5 25.01 -46.86 2.92
CA ILE A 5 24.38 -46.21 1.79
C ILE A 5 23.88 -44.84 2.28
N VAL A 6 24.54 -43.79 1.80
CA VAL A 6 24.04 -42.41 1.99
C VAL A 6 22.98 -42.14 0.94
N ALA A 7 21.73 -42.05 1.34
CA ALA A 7 20.65 -41.61 0.45
C ALA A 7 20.67 -40.09 0.40
N VAL A 8 21.11 -39.52 -0.72
CA VAL A 8 20.96 -38.09 -1.03
C VAL A 8 19.52 -37.86 -1.45
N ALA A 9 18.73 -37.23 -0.56
CA ALA A 9 17.41 -36.75 -0.91
C ALA A 9 17.54 -35.50 -1.81
N VAL A 10 17.38 -35.71 -3.12
CA VAL A 10 17.22 -34.62 -4.08
C VAL A 10 15.80 -34.09 -3.92
N THR A 11 15.63 -33.00 -3.17
CA THR A 11 14.38 -32.21 -3.16
C THR A 11 14.25 -31.51 -4.50
N SER A 12 13.48 -32.11 -5.40
CA SER A 12 13.04 -31.47 -6.63
C SER A 12 12.16 -30.26 -6.26
N PHE A 13 12.70 -29.06 -6.39
CA PHE A 13 11.88 -27.87 -6.52
C PHE A 13 11.09 -28.04 -7.82
N ALA A 14 9.84 -28.46 -7.70
CA ALA A 14 8.88 -28.34 -8.79
C ALA A 14 8.78 -26.84 -9.11
N ALA A 15 9.39 -26.44 -10.24
CA ALA A 15 9.15 -25.14 -10.82
C ALA A 15 7.64 -25.04 -11.07
N LEU A 16 6.96 -24.27 -10.25
CA LEU A 16 5.61 -23.80 -10.52
C LEU A 16 5.71 -22.91 -11.77
N THR A 17 5.60 -23.52 -12.93
CA THR A 17 5.19 -22.83 -14.15
C THR A 17 3.71 -22.52 -14.04
N ALA A 18 3.33 -21.70 -13.06
CA ALA A 18 2.13 -20.93 -13.15
C ALA A 18 2.40 -19.91 -14.26
N ASN A 19 1.61 -19.90 -15.31
CA ASN A 19 1.36 -18.70 -16.09
C ASN A 19 0.85 -17.66 -15.07
N ALA A 20 1.76 -17.00 -14.37
CA ALA A 20 1.45 -15.89 -13.50
C ALA A 20 0.90 -14.81 -14.43
N GLN A 21 -0.43 -14.73 -14.52
CA GLN A 21 -1.10 -13.62 -15.15
C GLN A 21 -0.56 -12.37 -14.46
N THR A 22 0.04 -11.50 -15.23
CA THR A 22 0.59 -10.25 -14.79
C THR A 22 -0.56 -9.32 -14.48
N ILE A 23 -1.08 -9.42 -13.28
CA ILE A 23 -2.19 -8.62 -12.81
C ILE A 23 -1.70 -7.75 -11.66
N TRP A 24 -2.02 -6.48 -11.71
CA TRP A 24 -1.95 -5.61 -10.56
C TRP A 24 -3.33 -5.59 -9.92
N GLN A 25 -3.52 -6.37 -8.85
CA GLN A 25 -4.83 -6.69 -8.29
C GLN A 25 -5.41 -5.59 -7.40
N GLY A 26 -4.56 -4.90 -6.65
CA GLY A 26 -4.98 -3.94 -5.63
C GLY A 26 -3.80 -3.13 -5.11
N GLN A 27 -3.92 -2.67 -3.86
CA GLN A 27 -2.86 -1.99 -3.14
C GLN A 27 -1.59 -2.83 -3.16
N ALA A 28 -0.44 -2.21 -3.49
CA ALA A 28 0.87 -2.87 -3.55
C ALA A 28 0.86 -4.23 -4.29
N ARG A 29 0.06 -4.34 -5.34
CA ARG A 29 -0.05 -5.44 -6.31
C ARG A 29 -0.90 -6.64 -5.86
N ASP A 30 -0.64 -7.23 -4.71
CA ASP A 30 -1.21 -8.51 -4.26
C ASP A 30 -1.70 -8.45 -2.80
N ALA A 31 -2.29 -9.53 -2.32
CA ALA A 31 -2.84 -9.58 -0.97
C ALA A 31 -1.78 -9.56 0.15
N GLN A 32 -0.51 -9.77 -0.17
CA GLN A 32 0.63 -9.68 0.74
C GLN A 32 1.29 -8.30 0.72
N HIS A 33 0.89 -7.45 -0.23
CA HIS A 33 1.45 -6.11 -0.48
C HIS A 33 2.95 -6.16 -0.84
N THR A 34 3.33 -7.11 -1.69
CA THR A 34 4.75 -7.31 -2.02
C THR A 34 5.32 -6.25 -2.96
N ALA A 35 4.49 -5.60 -3.76
CA ALA A 35 4.85 -4.63 -4.80
C ALA A 35 5.88 -5.15 -5.84
N MET A 36 6.06 -6.45 -5.96
CA MET A 36 7.00 -7.05 -6.92
C MET A 36 6.33 -7.24 -8.28
N SER A 37 7.04 -6.94 -9.36
CA SER A 37 6.61 -7.23 -10.73
C SER A 37 7.61 -8.11 -11.45
N ALA A 38 7.13 -9.21 -12.06
CA ALA A 38 7.93 -10.05 -12.95
C ALA A 38 7.94 -9.51 -14.40
N VAL A 39 7.10 -8.53 -14.71
CA VAL A 39 7.12 -7.87 -16.01
C VAL A 39 8.26 -6.88 -16.04
N ARG A 40 9.12 -7.02 -17.04
CA ARG A 40 10.17 -6.03 -17.32
C ARG A 40 9.54 -4.71 -17.66
N SER A 41 9.85 -3.66 -16.90
CA SER A 41 9.42 -2.32 -17.21
C SER A 41 10.15 -1.78 -18.46
N GLN A 42 9.43 -0.98 -19.23
CA GLN A 42 10.00 -0.23 -20.34
C GLN A 42 10.92 0.90 -19.83
N PRO A 43 11.82 1.43 -20.66
CA PRO A 43 12.60 2.63 -20.32
C PRO A 43 11.71 3.82 -19.95
N LEU A 44 12.14 4.62 -18.99
CA LEU A 44 11.44 5.85 -18.58
C LEU A 44 11.73 7.01 -19.54
N SER A 45 11.51 6.81 -20.84
CA SER A 45 11.95 7.75 -21.88
C SER A 45 10.87 8.72 -22.34
N THR A 46 9.60 8.34 -22.25
CA THR A 46 8.49 9.12 -22.83
C THR A 46 7.20 8.94 -22.05
N ILE A 47 6.46 10.02 -21.82
CA ILE A 47 5.05 9.97 -21.42
C ILE A 47 4.24 9.61 -22.66
N VAL A 48 3.75 8.35 -22.71
CA VAL A 48 3.00 7.83 -23.85
C VAL A 48 1.59 8.39 -23.90
N TRP A 49 0.95 8.46 -22.72
CA TRP A 49 -0.35 9.10 -22.49
C TRP A 49 -0.52 9.46 -21.03
N GLN A 50 -1.47 10.34 -20.77
CA GLN A 50 -1.83 10.76 -19.42
C GLN A 50 -3.34 10.98 -19.28
N THR A 51 -3.85 10.98 -18.05
CA THR A 51 -5.26 11.23 -17.78
C THR A 51 -5.45 11.74 -16.34
N PRO A 52 -6.36 12.71 -16.10
CA PRO A 52 -6.65 13.14 -14.75
C PRO A 52 -7.28 12.00 -13.94
N VAL A 53 -6.89 11.90 -12.66
CA VAL A 53 -7.47 11.03 -11.63
C VAL A 53 -8.29 11.82 -10.62
N ASP A 54 -8.19 13.14 -10.65
CA ASP A 54 -9.03 14.07 -9.90
C ASP A 54 -9.49 15.18 -10.82
N LEU A 55 -10.80 15.36 -10.95
CA LEU A 55 -11.38 16.39 -11.82
C LEU A 55 -11.60 17.72 -11.09
N GLN A 56 -11.50 17.71 -9.75
CA GLN A 56 -11.60 18.89 -8.90
C GLN A 56 -10.63 18.75 -7.71
N PRO A 57 -9.30 18.77 -7.97
CA PRO A 57 -8.30 18.66 -6.90
C PRO A 57 -8.39 19.86 -5.95
N GLN A 58 -8.25 19.59 -4.65
CA GLN A 58 -8.32 20.59 -3.60
C GLN A 58 -6.92 20.78 -3.03
N TYR A 59 -6.31 21.92 -3.33
CA TYR A 59 -4.99 22.28 -2.84
C TYR A 59 -5.09 23.14 -1.59
N ASP A 60 -4.18 22.95 -0.66
CA ASP A 60 -3.87 23.88 0.43
C ASP A 60 -2.44 24.42 0.18
N GLY A 61 -2.35 25.64 -0.28
CA GLY A 61 -1.10 26.18 -0.80
C GLY A 61 -0.63 25.38 -2.04
N ASN A 62 0.50 24.72 -1.92
CA ASN A 62 1.07 23.84 -2.94
C ASN A 62 0.85 22.36 -2.65
N ASP A 63 0.21 22.00 -1.54
CA ASP A 63 0.04 20.63 -1.12
C ASP A 63 -1.33 20.08 -1.54
N LEU A 64 -1.36 18.81 -1.88
CA LEU A 64 -2.54 18.08 -2.31
C LEU A 64 -2.83 16.95 -1.30
N PHE A 65 -3.69 17.22 -0.33
CA PHE A 65 -4.01 16.32 0.77
C PHE A 65 -5.01 15.24 0.38
N ILE A 66 -4.56 14.32 -0.47
CA ILE A 66 -5.37 13.20 -0.96
C ILE A 66 -4.49 11.95 -1.19
N HIS A 67 -5.06 10.80 -0.90
CA HIS A 67 -4.54 9.50 -1.28
C HIS A 67 -5.31 8.97 -2.49
N TYR A 68 -4.68 8.91 -3.65
CA TYR A 68 -5.34 8.37 -4.84
C TYR A 68 -5.38 6.84 -4.80
N GLY A 69 -6.49 6.27 -5.24
CA GLY A 69 -6.63 4.82 -5.37
C GLY A 69 -5.63 4.24 -6.38
N THR A 70 -5.06 3.11 -6.04
CA THR A 70 -4.10 2.40 -6.90
C THR A 70 -4.75 2.00 -8.22
N PRO A 71 -4.17 2.31 -9.38
CA PRO A 71 -4.61 1.77 -10.66
C PRO A 71 -4.42 0.25 -10.69
N LEU A 72 -5.36 -0.46 -11.34
CA LEU A 72 -5.32 -1.91 -11.50
C LEU A 72 -5.00 -2.26 -12.95
N VAL A 73 -4.41 -3.45 -13.17
CA VAL A 73 -4.04 -3.90 -14.50
C VAL A 73 -4.52 -5.32 -14.74
N THR A 74 -5.28 -5.54 -15.81
CA THR A 74 -5.67 -6.89 -16.27
C THR A 74 -4.59 -7.53 -17.13
N ALA A 75 -4.67 -8.84 -17.33
CA ALA A 75 -3.77 -9.58 -18.23
C ALA A 75 -3.86 -9.09 -19.69
N ALA A 76 -5.01 -8.55 -20.11
CA ALA A 76 -5.21 -7.95 -21.44
C ALA A 76 -4.68 -6.51 -21.52
N ASN A 77 -4.00 -6.03 -20.46
CA ASN A 77 -3.47 -4.67 -20.37
C ASN A 77 -4.54 -3.57 -20.39
N THR A 78 -5.68 -3.85 -19.78
CA THR A 78 -6.67 -2.82 -19.44
C THR A 78 -6.26 -2.18 -18.10
N ILE A 79 -6.13 -0.87 -18.09
CA ILE A 79 -5.80 -0.08 -16.91
C ILE A 79 -7.10 0.46 -16.31
N ILE A 80 -7.43 0.00 -15.10
CA ILE A 80 -8.61 0.50 -14.37
C ILE A 80 -8.12 1.61 -13.43
N VAL A 81 -8.65 2.79 -13.63
CA VAL A 81 -8.20 4.02 -12.96
C VAL A 81 -9.33 4.52 -12.06
N PRO A 82 -9.14 4.52 -10.72
CA PRO A 82 -10.03 5.25 -9.82
C PRO A 82 -9.92 6.75 -10.07
N VAL A 83 -11.06 7.43 -10.16
CA VAL A 83 -11.13 8.86 -10.44
C VAL A 83 -12.08 9.55 -9.47
N LYS A 84 -11.59 10.59 -8.79
CA LYS A 84 -12.42 11.52 -8.01
C LYS A 84 -13.02 12.56 -8.94
N THR A 85 -14.32 12.78 -8.88
CA THR A 85 -15.04 13.65 -9.84
C THR A 85 -15.53 14.96 -9.25
N GLY A 86 -15.63 15.05 -7.93
CA GLY A 86 -16.07 16.26 -7.22
C GLY A 86 -15.06 16.70 -6.18
N ALA A 87 -15.24 17.89 -5.59
CA ALA A 87 -14.34 18.46 -4.60
C ALA A 87 -14.19 17.56 -3.35
N ASN A 88 -15.30 17.13 -2.77
CA ASN A 88 -15.33 16.37 -1.51
C ASN A 88 -15.80 14.92 -1.69
N ASN A 89 -16.50 14.61 -2.76
CA ASN A 89 -17.08 13.30 -3.05
C ASN A 89 -17.29 13.16 -4.55
N GLY A 90 -17.77 11.99 -4.94
CA GLY A 90 -17.99 11.66 -6.33
C GLY A 90 -16.84 10.84 -6.89
N PHE A 91 -17.15 9.60 -7.27
CA PHE A 91 -16.16 8.65 -7.74
C PHE A 91 -16.63 7.90 -8.97
N GLU A 92 -15.71 7.57 -9.82
CA GLU A 92 -15.93 6.68 -10.94
C GLU A 92 -14.68 5.82 -11.20
N LEU A 93 -14.85 4.68 -11.84
CA LEU A 93 -13.76 3.93 -12.44
C LEU A 93 -13.73 4.18 -13.94
N LYS A 94 -12.55 4.40 -14.50
CA LYS A 94 -12.30 4.47 -15.94
C LYS A 94 -11.39 3.33 -16.37
N ALA A 95 -11.86 2.47 -17.27
CA ALA A 95 -10.98 1.50 -17.91
C ALA A 95 -10.40 2.10 -19.19
N ARG A 96 -9.08 1.99 -19.30
CA ARG A 96 -8.33 2.52 -20.45
C ARG A 96 -7.48 1.42 -21.06
N ARG A 97 -7.29 1.49 -22.35
CA ARG A 97 -6.37 0.61 -23.05
C ARG A 97 -4.93 1.00 -22.73
N GLY A 98 -4.11 0.08 -22.21
CA GLY A 98 -2.77 0.39 -21.78
C GLY A 98 -1.86 0.95 -22.86
N ARG A 99 -2.00 0.52 -24.12
CA ARG A 99 -1.11 0.95 -25.20
C ARG A 99 -1.22 2.45 -25.55
N ASP A 100 -2.42 3.06 -25.45
CA ASP A 100 -2.71 4.40 -25.97
C ASP A 100 -3.63 5.25 -25.09
N GLY A 101 -4.06 4.73 -23.92
CA GLY A 101 -4.94 5.45 -23.01
C GLY A 101 -6.39 5.60 -23.46
N ALA A 102 -6.79 5.00 -24.59
CA ALA A 102 -8.16 5.09 -25.09
C ALA A 102 -9.17 4.57 -24.06
N LEU A 103 -10.22 5.34 -23.79
CA LEU A 103 -11.28 4.96 -22.87
C LEU A 103 -12.05 3.76 -23.44
N LEU A 104 -12.12 2.68 -22.67
CA LEU A 104 -12.91 1.49 -22.99
C LEU A 104 -14.31 1.59 -22.38
N TRP A 105 -14.37 1.95 -21.11
CA TRP A 105 -15.63 2.18 -20.38
C TRP A 105 -15.39 3.06 -19.15
N LYS A 106 -16.49 3.60 -18.62
CA LYS A 106 -16.50 4.24 -17.30
C LYS A 106 -17.69 3.74 -16.49
N GLN A 107 -17.54 3.78 -15.16
CA GLN A 107 -18.53 3.31 -14.21
C GLN A 107 -18.58 4.25 -13.02
N THR A 108 -19.68 4.95 -12.82
CA THR A 108 -19.89 5.81 -11.66
C THR A 108 -20.15 5.00 -10.41
N SER A 109 -19.85 5.58 -9.23
CA SER A 109 -20.21 5.02 -7.94
C SER A 109 -20.99 6.04 -7.12
N ASP A 110 -21.92 5.55 -6.34
CA ASP A 110 -22.66 6.31 -5.33
C ASP A 110 -21.96 6.31 -3.95
N TYR A 111 -20.70 5.87 -3.90
CA TYR A 111 -19.89 5.85 -2.69
C TYR A 111 -19.71 7.25 -2.10
N THR A 112 -19.71 7.31 -0.77
CA THR A 112 -19.39 8.51 -0.01
C THR A 112 -18.30 8.20 1.00
N LEU A 113 -17.37 9.13 1.17
CA LEU A 113 -16.22 8.97 2.06
C LEU A 113 -16.64 8.86 3.54
N PRO A 114 -15.87 8.13 4.37
CA PRO A 114 -15.93 8.24 5.83
C PRO A 114 -15.50 9.64 6.28
N LEU A 115 -15.62 9.92 7.56
CA LEU A 115 -15.05 11.14 8.18
C LEU A 115 -13.52 11.05 8.09
N HIS A 116 -12.87 12.09 7.59
CA HIS A 116 -11.43 12.10 7.31
C HIS A 116 -10.81 13.48 7.45
N GLY A 117 -9.50 13.56 7.65
CA GLY A 117 -8.67 14.74 7.45
C GLY A 117 -8.31 14.88 5.97
N TRP A 118 -7.32 14.12 5.51
CA TRP A 118 -6.99 14.04 4.09
C TRP A 118 -7.97 13.11 3.35
N THR A 119 -8.26 13.42 2.09
CA THR A 119 -9.16 12.58 1.29
C THR A 119 -8.59 11.16 1.16
N PRO A 120 -9.28 10.12 1.69
CA PRO A 120 -8.78 8.76 1.64
C PRO A 120 -8.93 8.14 0.25
N SER A 121 -8.16 7.08 0.02
CA SER A 121 -8.11 6.39 -1.26
C SER A 121 -9.41 5.67 -1.59
N TYR A 122 -9.91 5.88 -2.81
CA TYR A 122 -10.99 5.10 -3.39
C TYR A 122 -10.41 3.85 -4.03
N GLY A 123 -10.26 2.79 -3.23
CA GLY A 123 -9.51 1.58 -3.61
C GLY A 123 -10.42 0.47 -4.13
N ALA A 124 -10.30 0.14 -5.42
CA ALA A 124 -10.91 -1.03 -6.05
C ALA A 124 -9.96 -2.24 -5.99
N THR A 125 -10.47 -3.45 -6.31
CA THR A 125 -9.64 -4.66 -6.43
C THR A 125 -10.11 -5.56 -7.55
N LEU A 126 -9.14 -6.22 -8.22
CA LEU A 126 -9.37 -7.32 -9.15
C LEU A 126 -9.19 -8.66 -8.43
N THR A 127 -10.07 -9.61 -8.66
CA THR A 127 -9.83 -10.98 -8.25
C THR A 127 -8.87 -11.67 -9.25
N PRO A 128 -8.19 -12.77 -8.86
CA PRO A 128 -7.38 -13.57 -9.79
C PRO A 128 -8.16 -14.08 -11.01
N GLN A 129 -9.49 -14.18 -10.88
CA GLN A 129 -10.40 -14.58 -11.96
C GLN A 129 -10.82 -13.42 -12.87
N GLY A 130 -10.30 -12.20 -12.63
CA GLY A 130 -10.57 -11.01 -13.44
C GLY A 130 -11.91 -10.33 -13.15
N ARG A 131 -12.55 -10.61 -12.00
CA ARG A 131 -13.74 -9.88 -11.54
C ARG A 131 -13.30 -8.63 -10.78
N LEU A 132 -13.92 -7.50 -11.10
CA LEU A 132 -13.62 -6.20 -10.48
C LEU A 132 -14.65 -5.89 -9.40
N TYR A 133 -14.16 -5.44 -8.24
CA TYR A 133 -14.98 -4.94 -7.13
C TYR A 133 -14.54 -3.53 -6.76
N TRP A 134 -15.51 -2.67 -6.41
CA TRP A 134 -15.24 -1.32 -5.92
C TRP A 134 -16.32 -0.85 -4.94
N PRO A 135 -16.01 0.13 -4.06
CA PRO A 135 -16.96 0.61 -3.07
C PRO A 135 -18.15 1.34 -3.69
N GLY A 136 -19.33 1.11 -3.13
CA GLY A 136 -20.57 1.84 -3.34
C GLY A 136 -21.18 2.29 -2.02
N ALA A 137 -22.30 3.00 -2.07
CA ALA A 137 -22.97 3.52 -0.88
C ALA A 137 -23.48 2.43 0.06
N GLY A 138 -23.55 2.73 1.35
CA GLY A 138 -24.15 1.86 2.37
C GLY A 138 -23.41 0.55 2.59
N GLY A 139 -22.08 0.53 2.43
CA GLY A 139 -21.26 -0.68 2.57
C GLY A 139 -21.46 -1.68 1.44
N THR A 140 -21.95 -1.25 0.28
CA THR A 140 -22.14 -2.10 -0.89
C THR A 140 -20.85 -2.20 -1.67
N LEU A 141 -20.53 -3.41 -2.17
CA LEU A 141 -19.58 -3.61 -3.24
C LEU A 141 -20.31 -3.61 -4.58
N LEU A 142 -19.84 -2.78 -5.48
CA LEU A 142 -20.22 -2.82 -6.90
C LEU A 142 -19.33 -3.84 -7.60
N VAL A 143 -19.86 -4.57 -8.57
CA VAL A 143 -19.19 -5.73 -9.19
C VAL A 143 -19.29 -5.69 -10.70
N ARG A 144 -18.19 -5.97 -11.39
CA ARG A 144 -18.14 -6.11 -12.84
C ARG A 144 -17.37 -7.35 -13.26
N ASP A 145 -18.01 -8.16 -14.07
CA ASP A 145 -17.36 -9.21 -14.88
C ASP A 145 -16.94 -8.63 -16.25
N ASN A 146 -16.12 -9.36 -16.98
CA ASN A 146 -15.67 -8.98 -18.34
C ASN A 146 -15.07 -7.57 -18.40
N VAL A 147 -14.13 -7.31 -17.51
CA VAL A 147 -13.51 -5.99 -17.31
C VAL A 147 -12.87 -5.44 -18.60
N ASP A 148 -12.34 -6.31 -19.45
CA ASP A 148 -11.66 -5.93 -20.71
C ASP A 148 -12.64 -5.60 -21.87
N ALA A 149 -13.92 -5.94 -21.72
CA ALA A 149 -14.92 -5.66 -22.75
C ALA A 149 -15.27 -4.16 -22.82
N PRO A 150 -15.16 -3.50 -23.98
CA PRO A 150 -15.39 -2.07 -24.13
C PRO A 150 -16.92 -1.76 -24.24
N VAL A 151 -17.67 -2.20 -23.24
CA VAL A 151 -19.13 -2.04 -23.18
C VAL A 151 -19.55 -1.46 -21.83
N THR A 152 -20.56 -0.62 -21.82
CA THR A 152 -21.19 -0.17 -20.58
C THR A 152 -22.14 -1.26 -20.08
N VAL A 153 -22.01 -1.61 -18.80
CA VAL A 153 -22.88 -2.57 -18.13
C VAL A 153 -23.45 -1.96 -16.85
N VAL A 154 -24.58 -2.46 -16.39
CA VAL A 154 -25.04 -2.18 -15.04
C VAL A 154 -24.26 -3.08 -14.11
N PRO A 155 -23.54 -2.53 -13.11
CA PRO A 155 -22.76 -3.35 -12.19
C PRO A 155 -23.69 -4.21 -11.32
N GLY A 156 -23.24 -5.41 -10.99
CA GLY A 156 -23.81 -6.19 -9.90
C GLY A 156 -23.58 -5.50 -8.56
N GLU A 157 -24.38 -5.83 -7.57
CA GLU A 157 -24.28 -5.27 -6.22
C GLU A 157 -24.27 -6.39 -5.18
N VAL A 158 -23.35 -6.28 -4.22
CA VAL A 158 -23.26 -7.18 -3.06
C VAL A 158 -23.15 -6.36 -1.79
N ASN A 159 -23.99 -6.64 -0.79
CA ASN A 159 -23.94 -6.00 0.50
C ASN A 159 -23.52 -7.01 1.58
N PHE A 160 -22.58 -6.65 2.47
CA PHE A 160 -21.98 -7.56 3.43
C PHE A 160 -22.86 -7.86 4.65
N TYR A 161 -23.87 -7.05 4.98
CA TYR A 161 -24.69 -7.20 6.19
C TYR A 161 -26.19 -7.48 5.94
N VAL A 162 -26.60 -7.73 4.69
CA VAL A 162 -27.97 -8.19 4.31
C VAL A 162 -29.09 -7.36 4.97
N THR A 163 -29.17 -6.08 4.65
CA THR A 163 -30.23 -5.19 5.14
C THR A 163 -30.69 -4.29 4.01
N ALA A 164 -31.88 -3.68 4.14
CA ALA A 164 -32.35 -2.69 3.16
C ALA A 164 -31.33 -1.57 2.98
N LYS A 165 -30.43 -1.76 2.03
CA LYS A 165 -29.29 -0.92 1.66
C LYS A 165 -29.62 0.57 1.70
N ARG A 166 -30.72 0.98 1.08
CA ARG A 166 -31.12 2.38 0.93
C ARG A 166 -31.32 3.12 2.26
N LYS A 167 -31.60 2.42 3.35
CA LYS A 167 -31.80 3.03 4.66
C LYS A 167 -30.48 3.57 5.27
N PHE A 168 -29.33 2.98 4.93
CA PHE A 168 -28.05 3.27 5.56
C PHE A 168 -26.97 3.78 4.60
N ASN A 169 -27.36 4.22 3.40
CA ASN A 169 -26.41 4.67 2.37
C ASN A 169 -25.48 5.79 2.83
N ARG A 170 -25.93 6.63 3.75
CA ARG A 170 -25.14 7.75 4.28
C ARG A 170 -24.33 7.40 5.53
N ASN A 171 -24.63 6.28 6.17
CA ASN A 171 -24.09 5.97 7.48
C ASN A 171 -23.07 4.83 7.46
N VAL A 172 -23.29 3.80 6.64
CA VAL A 172 -22.34 2.69 6.51
C VAL A 172 -21.38 2.99 5.37
N LYS A 173 -20.09 3.02 5.68
CA LYS A 173 -19.00 3.31 4.74
C LYS A 173 -18.05 2.12 4.63
N ILE A 174 -17.51 1.88 3.46
CA ILE A 174 -16.29 1.10 3.29
C ILE A 174 -15.14 2.07 3.57
N SER A 175 -14.27 1.74 4.51
CA SER A 175 -13.28 2.70 5.04
C SER A 175 -11.84 2.41 4.61
N THR A 176 -11.58 1.28 3.95
CA THR A 176 -10.23 0.92 3.47
C THR A 176 -10.25 0.58 1.99
N PRO A 177 -9.10 0.57 1.31
CA PRO A 177 -8.97 -0.11 0.03
C PRO A 177 -9.40 -1.58 0.14
N LEU A 178 -9.87 -2.15 -0.97
CA LEU A 178 -10.31 -3.53 -1.03
C LEU A 178 -9.12 -4.47 -1.28
N THR A 179 -9.09 -5.62 -0.61
CA THR A 179 -8.12 -6.69 -0.87
C THR A 179 -8.85 -7.95 -1.32
N SER A 180 -8.32 -8.61 -2.35
CA SER A 180 -8.82 -9.87 -2.88
C SER A 180 -7.85 -11.01 -2.55
N ASP A 181 -8.36 -12.14 -2.05
CA ASP A 181 -7.54 -13.36 -1.90
C ASP A 181 -7.44 -14.18 -3.19
N ALA A 182 -6.63 -15.24 -3.15
CA ALA A 182 -6.43 -16.15 -4.30
C ALA A 182 -7.72 -16.86 -4.76
N SER A 183 -8.71 -16.98 -3.89
CA SER A 183 -10.03 -17.57 -4.21
C SER A 183 -11.01 -16.54 -4.79
N GLY A 184 -10.74 -15.25 -4.62
CA GLY A 184 -11.63 -14.15 -5.04
C GLY A 184 -12.59 -13.69 -3.94
N ASN A 185 -12.30 -13.98 -2.66
CA ASN A 185 -12.99 -13.32 -1.55
C ASN A 185 -12.45 -11.91 -1.38
N ILE A 186 -13.31 -10.99 -0.94
CA ILE A 186 -12.98 -9.56 -0.81
C ILE A 186 -13.01 -9.17 0.66
N TYR A 187 -11.97 -8.47 1.12
CA TYR A 187 -11.78 -8.01 2.49
C TYR A 187 -11.68 -6.49 2.54
N PHE A 188 -12.29 -5.87 3.53
CA PHE A 188 -12.27 -4.41 3.73
C PHE A 188 -12.69 -4.01 5.13
N GLY A 189 -12.25 -2.84 5.57
CA GLY A 189 -12.75 -2.16 6.74
C GLY A 189 -14.09 -1.46 6.49
N TYR A 190 -14.91 -1.36 7.51
CA TYR A 190 -16.13 -0.56 7.48
C TYR A 190 -16.27 0.34 8.69
N GLU A 191 -16.98 1.44 8.51
CA GLU A 191 -17.40 2.37 9.56
C GLU A 191 -18.89 2.62 9.50
N VAL A 192 -19.46 2.97 10.66
CA VAL A 192 -20.86 3.38 10.81
C VAL A 192 -20.91 4.74 11.50
N ASP A 193 -21.24 5.77 10.72
CA ASP A 193 -21.42 7.13 11.20
C ASP A 193 -22.90 7.40 11.48
N GLY A 194 -23.28 7.50 12.77
CA GLY A 194 -24.66 7.72 13.19
C GLY A 194 -25.52 6.44 13.15
N PRO A 195 -26.84 6.57 12.90
CA PRO A 195 -27.74 5.41 12.93
C PRO A 195 -27.40 4.35 11.89
N GLY A 196 -27.17 3.13 12.32
CA GLY A 196 -26.82 1.99 11.46
C GLY A 196 -27.65 0.73 11.74
N PRO A 197 -27.36 -0.36 11.03
CA PRO A 197 -27.93 -1.68 11.34
C PRO A 197 -27.53 -2.11 12.75
N LYS A 198 -28.48 -2.67 13.53
CA LYS A 198 -28.20 -3.12 14.91
C LYS A 198 -27.04 -4.12 15.01
N ALA A 199 -26.79 -4.88 13.95
CA ALA A 199 -25.72 -5.87 13.90
C ALA A 199 -24.33 -5.26 13.69
N LEU A 200 -24.24 -4.02 13.20
CA LEU A 200 -22.97 -3.33 12.96
C LEU A 200 -22.64 -2.43 14.15
N LYS A 201 -21.40 -2.51 14.60
CA LYS A 201 -20.78 -1.56 15.54
C LYS A 201 -20.17 -0.38 14.76
N HIS A 202 -19.54 0.54 15.47
CA HIS A 202 -18.94 1.75 14.88
C HIS A 202 -17.90 1.44 13.81
N THR A 203 -17.12 0.39 13.99
CA THR A 203 -16.07 -0.02 13.07
C THR A 203 -15.90 -1.53 13.07
N GLY A 204 -15.32 -2.05 12.00
CA GLY A 204 -15.00 -3.47 11.92
C GLY A 204 -14.45 -3.88 10.57
N ILE A 205 -14.27 -5.18 10.43
CA ILE A 205 -13.83 -5.83 9.20
C ILE A 205 -14.96 -6.65 8.60
N ALA A 206 -15.07 -6.59 7.29
CA ALA A 206 -15.99 -7.37 6.50
C ALA A 206 -15.26 -8.21 5.45
N ARG A 207 -15.86 -9.34 5.13
CA ARG A 207 -15.49 -10.24 4.05
C ARG A 207 -16.72 -10.55 3.21
N VAL A 208 -16.59 -10.52 1.90
CA VAL A 208 -17.58 -11.03 0.96
C VAL A 208 -16.99 -12.23 0.24
N ASP A 209 -17.66 -13.39 0.33
CA ASP A 209 -17.18 -14.59 -0.36
C ASP A 209 -17.56 -14.58 -1.85
N THR A 210 -17.02 -15.53 -2.61
CA THR A 210 -17.25 -15.67 -4.05
C THR A 210 -18.71 -15.89 -4.46
N ARG A 211 -19.57 -16.24 -3.48
CA ARG A 211 -21.02 -16.39 -3.67
C ARG A 211 -21.81 -15.14 -3.27
N GLY A 212 -21.10 -14.06 -2.91
CA GLY A 212 -21.70 -12.80 -2.47
C GLY A 212 -22.22 -12.83 -1.01
N ARG A 213 -21.81 -13.80 -0.17
CA ARG A 213 -22.21 -13.83 1.22
C ARG A 213 -21.23 -13.03 2.08
N GLY A 214 -21.78 -12.12 2.88
CA GLY A 214 -21.01 -11.32 3.82
C GLY A 214 -20.75 -12.03 5.14
N THR A 215 -19.57 -11.79 5.71
CA THR A 215 -19.19 -12.06 7.09
C THR A 215 -18.57 -10.77 7.62
N PHE A 216 -18.87 -10.40 8.85
CA PHE A 216 -18.29 -9.20 9.44
C PHE A 216 -18.14 -9.35 10.96
N VAL A 217 -17.17 -8.66 11.52
CA VAL A 217 -16.91 -8.57 12.96
C VAL A 217 -16.57 -7.14 13.34
N PRO A 218 -16.98 -6.66 14.51
CA PRO A 218 -16.46 -5.40 15.04
C PRO A 218 -14.98 -5.59 15.43
N LEU A 219 -14.21 -4.52 15.37
CA LEU A 219 -12.88 -4.44 15.98
C LEU A 219 -13.01 -3.71 17.31
N GLU A 220 -12.82 -4.44 18.39
CA GLU A 220 -12.93 -3.94 19.76
C GLU A 220 -11.81 -4.56 20.61
N MET A 221 -11.24 -3.78 21.52
CA MET A 221 -10.36 -4.28 22.57
C MET A 221 -11.16 -4.39 23.86
N SER A 222 -11.14 -5.56 24.50
CA SER A 222 -11.88 -5.78 25.76
C SER A 222 -11.41 -4.79 26.84
N GLY A 223 -12.31 -3.89 27.28
CA GLY A 223 -11.97 -2.84 28.22
C GLY A 223 -11.02 -1.76 27.69
N GLY A 224 -10.76 -1.76 26.38
CA GLY A 224 -9.86 -0.85 25.70
C GLY A 224 -10.55 0.39 25.09
N PRO A 225 -9.79 1.21 24.33
CA PRO A 225 -10.31 2.39 23.68
C PRO A 225 -11.36 2.04 22.60
N ILE A 226 -12.19 3.02 22.23
CA ILE A 226 -12.99 2.95 21.01
C ILE A 226 -12.02 2.99 19.83
N LEU A 227 -12.17 2.03 18.92
CA LEU A 227 -11.30 1.90 17.76
C LEU A 227 -11.99 2.38 16.48
N ARG A 228 -11.17 2.75 15.49
CA ARG A 228 -11.51 2.88 14.08
C ARG A 228 -10.54 2.04 13.26
N VAL A 229 -11.01 1.44 12.18
CA VAL A 229 -10.12 0.85 11.18
C VAL A 229 -9.37 1.98 10.49
N THR A 230 -8.04 1.89 10.40
CA THR A 230 -7.22 2.94 9.80
C THR A 230 -7.58 3.12 8.32
N LEU A 231 -7.95 4.32 7.93
CA LEU A 231 -8.20 4.68 6.54
C LEU A 231 -6.92 4.44 5.70
N ASN A 232 -7.05 4.25 4.40
CA ASN A 232 -5.95 3.94 3.48
C ASN A 232 -5.17 2.64 3.76
N CYS A 233 -5.37 2.00 4.92
CA CYS A 233 -4.72 0.76 5.29
C CYS A 233 -5.47 -0.43 4.66
N ALA A 234 -4.99 -0.92 3.53
CA ALA A 234 -5.53 -2.12 2.91
C ALA A 234 -5.31 -3.34 3.82
N PRO A 235 -6.32 -4.22 4.06
CA PRO A 235 -6.10 -5.48 4.76
C PRO A 235 -5.11 -6.36 4.01
N ALA A 236 -4.17 -7.02 4.72
CA ALA A 236 -3.20 -7.94 4.13
C ALA A 236 -3.47 -9.39 4.52
N LEU A 237 -3.10 -10.32 3.67
CA LEU A 237 -3.25 -11.76 3.92
C LEU A 237 -1.89 -12.44 4.10
N SER A 238 -1.83 -13.38 5.04
CA SER A 238 -0.67 -14.27 5.17
C SER A 238 -0.40 -15.05 3.88
N ASN A 239 0.82 -15.56 3.70
CA ASN A 239 1.23 -16.30 2.50
C ASN A 239 0.37 -17.53 2.21
N ASN A 240 -0.22 -18.15 3.24
CA ASN A 240 -1.15 -19.28 3.09
C ASN A 240 -2.62 -18.84 3.01
N GLY A 241 -2.90 -17.54 3.04
CA GLY A 241 -4.25 -16.95 2.96
C GLY A 241 -5.15 -17.20 4.17
N ARG A 242 -4.62 -17.73 5.30
CA ARG A 242 -5.43 -18.10 6.46
C ARG A 242 -5.58 -17.01 7.52
N THR A 243 -4.65 -16.08 7.58
CA THR A 243 -4.67 -14.96 8.51
C THR A 243 -4.84 -13.66 7.74
N LEU A 244 -5.73 -12.81 8.23
CA LEU A 244 -5.94 -11.45 7.74
C LEU A 244 -5.36 -10.46 8.76
N TYR A 245 -4.52 -9.53 8.29
CA TYR A 245 -3.94 -8.48 9.13
C TYR A 245 -4.62 -7.15 8.83
N VAL A 246 -4.98 -6.45 9.90
CA VAL A 246 -5.72 -5.18 9.84
C VAL A 246 -5.18 -4.24 10.89
N SER A 247 -4.95 -3.00 10.50
CA SER A 247 -4.63 -1.91 11.43
C SER A 247 -5.90 -1.19 11.88
N ALA A 248 -5.93 -0.85 13.15
CA ALA A 248 -6.93 0.02 13.74
C ALA A 248 -6.25 0.98 14.73
N HIS A 249 -6.93 2.07 15.06
CA HIS A 249 -6.40 3.06 15.97
C HIS A 249 -7.47 3.56 16.96
N GLY A 250 -7.02 4.10 18.10
CA GLY A 250 -7.90 4.77 19.05
C GLY A 250 -8.49 6.05 18.46
N THR A 251 -9.56 6.54 19.07
CA THR A 251 -10.20 7.80 18.66
C THR A 251 -9.68 9.01 19.46
N ALA A 252 -8.92 8.78 20.53
CA ALA A 252 -8.32 9.83 21.34
C ALA A 252 -6.95 10.21 20.76
N MET A 253 -6.76 11.49 20.44
CA MET A 253 -5.46 12.01 20.01
C MET A 253 -4.43 11.89 21.15
N ILE A 254 -3.22 11.44 20.80
CA ILE A 254 -2.09 11.42 21.73
C ILE A 254 -1.24 12.68 21.50
N ARG A 255 -0.83 12.94 20.26
CA ARG A 255 -0.09 14.12 19.81
C ARG A 255 -0.48 14.48 18.38
N ASN A 256 0.26 13.97 17.40
CA ASN A 256 -0.01 14.16 15.97
C ASN A 256 -0.91 13.07 15.39
N GLY A 257 -1.16 12.01 16.16
CA GLY A 257 -1.99 10.87 15.78
C GLY A 257 -2.65 10.23 16.99
N THR A 258 -3.00 8.98 16.87
CA THR A 258 -3.69 8.17 17.88
C THR A 258 -2.94 6.86 18.10
N ALA A 259 -3.17 6.20 19.25
CA ALA A 259 -2.56 4.89 19.54
C ALA A 259 -3.01 3.84 18.52
N GLY A 260 -2.04 3.16 17.91
CA GLY A 260 -2.26 2.15 16.90
C GLY A 260 -2.31 0.73 17.45
N PHE A 261 -3.02 -0.14 16.72
CA PHE A 261 -3.14 -1.57 16.99
C PHE A 261 -3.06 -2.37 15.69
N LEU A 262 -2.44 -3.53 15.74
CA LEU A 262 -2.44 -4.50 14.64
C LEU A 262 -3.19 -5.76 15.08
N PHE A 263 -4.13 -6.21 14.25
CA PHE A 263 -4.95 -7.38 14.46
C PHE A 263 -4.58 -8.51 13.50
N ALA A 264 -4.55 -9.74 13.99
CA ALA A 264 -4.53 -10.96 13.20
C ALA A 264 -5.87 -11.67 13.37
N LEU A 265 -6.58 -11.91 12.26
CA LEU A 265 -7.88 -12.55 12.21
C LEU A 265 -7.83 -13.82 11.36
N ASP A 266 -8.62 -14.83 11.70
CA ASP A 266 -8.91 -15.92 10.77
C ASP A 266 -9.59 -15.37 9.52
N SER A 267 -9.00 -15.55 8.35
CA SER A 267 -9.46 -14.92 7.11
C SER A 267 -10.86 -15.38 6.67
N ARG A 268 -11.30 -16.55 7.09
CA ARG A 268 -12.60 -17.12 6.72
C ARG A 268 -13.72 -16.67 7.64
N THR A 269 -13.48 -16.70 8.95
CA THR A 269 -14.49 -16.43 10.00
C THR A 269 -14.41 -15.00 10.52
N LEU A 270 -13.29 -14.32 10.28
CA LEU A 270 -12.92 -13.02 10.83
C LEU A 270 -12.79 -13.03 12.37
N HIS A 271 -12.70 -14.21 13.00
CA HIS A 271 -12.42 -14.29 14.43
C HIS A 271 -11.02 -13.72 14.73
N VAL A 272 -10.96 -12.80 15.69
CA VAL A 272 -9.69 -12.21 16.14
C VAL A 272 -8.87 -13.31 16.85
N GLN A 273 -7.72 -13.64 16.29
CA GLN A 273 -6.76 -14.60 16.81
C GLN A 273 -5.77 -13.93 17.77
N ASN A 274 -5.32 -12.73 17.41
CA ASN A 274 -4.44 -11.92 18.23
C ASN A 274 -4.62 -10.44 17.90
N ALA A 275 -4.25 -9.58 18.85
CA ALA A 275 -4.22 -8.13 18.68
C ALA A 275 -3.10 -7.56 19.54
N VAL A 276 -2.25 -6.73 18.96
CA VAL A 276 -1.11 -6.12 19.64
C VAL A 276 -1.15 -4.60 19.53
N PRO A 277 -0.79 -3.87 20.60
CA PRO A 277 -0.53 -2.44 20.48
C PRO A 277 0.73 -2.23 19.63
N LEU A 278 0.72 -1.18 18.84
CA LEU A 278 1.89 -0.69 18.15
C LEU A 278 2.64 0.23 19.11
N LEU A 279 3.86 -0.11 19.46
CA LEU A 279 4.66 0.62 20.41
C LEU A 279 5.87 1.25 19.71
N ASP A 280 6.23 2.45 20.14
CA ASP A 280 7.50 3.08 19.78
C ASP A 280 8.64 2.28 20.41
N PRO A 281 9.59 1.74 19.62
CA PRO A 281 10.66 0.90 20.14
C PRO A 281 11.64 1.62 21.07
N GLN A 282 11.74 2.94 20.98
CA GLN A 282 12.66 3.74 21.79
C GLN A 282 12.06 4.11 23.14
N SER A 283 10.81 4.56 23.17
CA SER A 283 10.15 5.02 24.40
C SER A 283 9.36 3.93 25.11
N GLY A 284 8.88 2.93 24.37
CA GLY A 284 7.91 1.94 24.84
C GLY A 284 6.48 2.48 24.93
N GLU A 285 6.25 3.76 24.59
CA GLU A 285 4.93 4.37 24.57
C GLU A 285 4.15 3.95 23.30
N PRO A 286 2.82 4.14 23.25
CA PRO A 286 2.05 3.84 22.06
C PRO A 286 2.57 4.64 20.85
N ALA A 287 3.00 3.95 19.80
CA ALA A 287 3.34 4.57 18.53
C ALA A 287 2.08 5.17 17.89
N GLU A 288 2.26 6.27 17.17
CA GLU A 288 1.15 7.01 16.59
C GLU A 288 0.78 6.50 15.21
N ILE A 289 -0.52 6.44 14.93
CA ILE A 289 -1.08 6.27 13.58
C ILE A 289 -2.02 7.43 13.31
N SER A 290 -2.11 7.84 12.07
CA SER A 290 -3.08 8.82 11.59
C SER A 290 -3.95 8.20 10.50
N ASP A 291 -5.20 8.64 10.39
CA ASP A 291 -6.05 8.35 9.24
C ASP A 291 -5.50 8.93 7.93
N ASP A 292 -4.65 9.92 8.05
CA ASP A 292 -3.95 10.53 6.92
C ASP A 292 -2.69 9.74 6.53
N GLY A 293 -2.32 8.71 7.30
CA GLY A 293 -1.25 7.79 6.98
C GLY A 293 -1.61 6.81 5.87
N THR A 294 -0.60 6.29 5.18
CA THR A 294 -0.77 5.38 4.04
C THR A 294 -0.30 3.97 4.30
N ALA A 295 0.32 3.70 5.46
CA ALA A 295 0.90 2.40 5.76
C ALA A 295 -0.16 1.27 5.73
N SER A 296 0.18 0.21 5.01
CA SER A 296 -0.55 -1.07 5.03
C SER A 296 0.40 -2.18 5.47
N PRO A 297 -0.08 -3.25 6.12
CA PRO A 297 0.79 -4.37 6.47
C PRO A 297 1.43 -4.99 5.22
N THR A 298 2.74 -5.24 5.24
CA THR A 298 3.44 -6.01 4.22
C THR A 298 3.83 -7.36 4.80
N ILE A 299 3.64 -8.44 4.03
CA ILE A 299 3.94 -9.80 4.47
C ILE A 299 5.20 -10.30 3.77
N GLY A 300 6.23 -10.57 4.59
CA GLY A 300 7.46 -11.16 4.08
C GLY A 300 7.29 -12.60 3.59
N PRO A 301 8.21 -13.09 2.74
CA PRO A 301 8.20 -14.48 2.27
C PRO A 301 8.24 -15.52 3.40
N ASP A 302 8.81 -15.17 4.54
CA ASP A 302 8.87 -16.00 5.76
C ASP A 302 7.63 -15.87 6.66
N GLY A 303 6.65 -15.04 6.27
CA GLY A 303 5.40 -14.83 6.99
C GLY A 303 5.44 -13.71 8.03
N ARG A 304 6.58 -13.05 8.26
CA ARG A 304 6.63 -11.87 9.13
C ARG A 304 5.79 -10.74 8.58
N VAL A 305 5.28 -9.91 9.48
CA VAL A 305 4.43 -8.77 9.18
C VAL A 305 5.21 -7.49 9.46
N PHE A 306 5.25 -6.58 8.49
CA PHE A 306 5.88 -5.26 8.60
C PHE A 306 4.81 -4.19 8.57
N TYR A 307 4.93 -3.17 9.44
CA TYR A 307 3.97 -2.07 9.52
C TYR A 307 4.66 -0.77 9.95
N GLY A 308 4.41 0.30 9.21
CA GLY A 308 4.99 1.62 9.48
C GLY A 308 4.16 2.43 10.49
N VAL A 309 4.84 3.10 11.43
CA VAL A 309 4.23 3.95 12.45
C VAL A 309 5.03 5.24 12.65
N LEU A 310 4.42 6.28 13.23
CA LEU A 310 5.12 7.46 13.71
C LEU A 310 5.67 7.21 15.11
N ASP A 311 6.82 7.82 15.43
CA ASP A 311 7.46 7.75 16.74
C ASP A 311 6.69 8.56 17.81
N ASN A 312 6.82 8.14 19.09
CA ASN A 312 6.19 8.83 20.22
C ASN A 312 7.10 8.80 21.48
N PRO A 313 7.62 9.92 21.98
CA PRO A 313 7.48 11.26 21.42
C PRO A 313 8.19 11.39 20.08
N PRO A 314 7.69 12.23 19.16
CA PRO A 314 8.34 12.42 17.89
C PRO A 314 9.69 13.09 18.11
N THR A 315 10.76 12.28 18.09
CA THR A 315 12.13 12.78 18.22
C THR A 315 12.68 13.23 16.89
N THR A 316 12.15 12.67 15.81
CA THR A 316 12.71 12.85 14.48
C THR A 316 11.66 12.89 13.38
N SER A 317 10.39 12.65 13.69
CA SER A 317 9.27 12.48 12.74
C SER A 317 9.53 11.41 11.64
N ARG A 318 10.51 10.50 11.88
CA ARG A 318 10.86 9.44 10.95
C ARG A 318 9.95 8.22 11.08
N GLY A 319 9.45 8.01 12.30
CA GLY A 319 8.72 6.80 12.66
C GLY A 319 9.59 5.54 12.62
N TRP A 320 8.91 4.40 12.65
CA TRP A 320 9.51 3.09 12.73
C TRP A 320 8.83 2.11 11.78
N LEU A 321 9.59 1.28 11.09
CA LEU A 321 9.04 0.11 10.41
C LEU A 321 9.09 -1.07 11.39
N LEU A 322 7.96 -1.35 12.01
CA LEU A 322 7.85 -2.45 12.98
C LEU A 322 7.79 -3.80 12.26
N GLN A 323 8.32 -4.87 12.91
CA GLN A 323 8.19 -6.23 12.41
C GLN A 323 7.65 -7.17 13.49
N PHE A 324 6.77 -8.07 13.09
CA PHE A 324 6.08 -9.02 13.98
C PHE A 324 6.15 -10.45 13.43
N SER A 325 5.99 -11.44 14.31
CA SER A 325 5.72 -12.82 13.89
C SER A 325 4.36 -12.93 13.17
N ALA A 326 4.20 -13.97 12.36
CA ALA A 326 2.98 -14.20 11.59
C ALA A 326 1.68 -14.29 12.44
N ASP A 327 1.80 -14.72 13.69
CA ASP A 327 0.68 -14.82 14.63
C ASP A 327 0.59 -13.65 15.62
N LEU A 328 1.46 -12.66 15.48
CA LEU A 328 1.62 -11.50 16.38
C LEU A 328 1.88 -11.89 17.84
N SER A 329 2.37 -13.10 18.13
CA SER A 329 2.56 -13.58 19.50
C SER A 329 3.92 -13.23 20.10
N GLN A 330 4.92 -12.96 19.27
CA GLN A 330 6.27 -12.65 19.70
C GLN A 330 6.48 -11.14 19.81
N SER A 331 7.39 -10.74 20.68
CA SER A 331 7.82 -9.34 20.75
C SER A 331 8.28 -8.86 19.37
N PRO A 332 8.04 -7.59 19.06
CA PRO A 332 8.55 -7.01 17.84
C PRO A 332 10.05 -7.27 17.67
N GLY A 333 10.46 -7.60 16.44
CA GLY A 333 11.88 -7.73 16.11
C GLY A 333 12.56 -6.36 16.05
N VAL A 334 13.81 -6.33 15.56
CA VAL A 334 14.55 -5.08 15.36
C VAL A 334 13.79 -4.21 14.34
N PRO A 335 13.45 -2.95 14.65
CA PRO A 335 12.68 -2.09 13.75
C PRO A 335 13.55 -1.50 12.64
N GLY A 336 12.95 -1.09 11.53
CA GLY A 336 13.58 -0.14 10.61
C GLY A 336 13.54 1.26 11.19
N ALA A 337 14.58 2.08 10.95
CA ALA A 337 14.74 3.43 11.51
C ALA A 337 13.82 4.47 10.86
N PHE A 338 12.97 4.07 9.92
CA PHE A 338 11.97 4.87 9.23
C PHE A 338 10.77 4.00 8.93
N GLY A 339 9.59 4.55 8.97
CA GLY A 339 8.38 3.78 8.71
C GLY A 339 7.13 4.63 8.60
N TRP A 340 7.22 5.90 9.01
CA TRP A 340 6.06 6.77 8.93
C TRP A 340 5.52 6.83 7.52
N ASP A 341 4.24 6.53 7.39
CA ASP A 341 3.50 6.68 6.15
C ASP A 341 4.02 5.80 5.00
N ASP A 342 4.57 4.63 5.33
CA ASP A 342 5.21 3.74 4.35
C ASP A 342 4.64 2.32 4.39
N THR A 343 4.45 1.75 3.21
CA THR A 343 4.20 0.33 2.99
C THR A 343 5.43 -0.24 2.30
N ALA A 344 6.25 -0.99 3.04
CA ALA A 344 7.50 -1.52 2.52
C ALA A 344 7.27 -2.48 1.34
N SER A 345 8.14 -2.42 0.32
CA SER A 345 8.13 -3.37 -0.79
C SER A 345 9.12 -4.52 -0.54
N ILE A 346 8.78 -5.73 -0.98
CA ILE A 346 9.66 -6.91 -0.86
C ILE A 346 10.69 -6.91 -2.00
N VAL A 347 11.96 -6.99 -1.64
CA VAL A 347 13.09 -7.07 -2.58
C VAL A 347 13.79 -8.41 -2.41
N PRO A 348 13.74 -9.34 -3.37
CA PRO A 348 14.59 -10.52 -3.34
C PRO A 348 16.06 -10.12 -3.17
N ALA A 349 16.76 -10.70 -2.19
CA ALA A 349 18.13 -10.30 -1.88
C ALA A 349 19.10 -10.49 -3.08
N SER A 350 18.78 -11.43 -3.95
CA SER A 350 19.54 -11.69 -5.20
C SER A 350 19.53 -10.52 -6.20
N LEU A 351 18.64 -9.53 -6.05
CA LEU A 351 18.62 -8.35 -6.91
C LEU A 351 19.69 -7.32 -6.52
N VAL A 352 20.22 -7.42 -5.29
CA VAL A 352 21.20 -6.47 -4.75
C VAL A 352 22.58 -7.11 -4.84
N ALA A 353 23.34 -6.79 -5.89
CA ALA A 353 24.62 -7.42 -6.19
C ALA A 353 25.68 -7.25 -5.09
N SER A 354 25.64 -6.15 -4.33
CA SER A 354 26.55 -5.86 -3.21
C SER A 354 26.16 -6.54 -1.91
N TYR A 355 24.99 -7.18 -1.85
CA TYR A 355 24.53 -7.85 -0.64
C TYR A 355 25.19 -9.23 -0.50
N HIS A 356 25.85 -9.49 0.63
CA HIS A 356 26.52 -10.75 0.94
C HIS A 356 26.03 -11.36 2.26
N GLY A 357 24.91 -10.86 2.82
CA GLY A 357 24.29 -11.43 4.00
C GLY A 357 23.52 -12.71 3.73
N SER A 358 22.82 -13.22 4.73
CA SER A 358 22.11 -14.49 4.69
C SER A 358 20.61 -14.40 4.40
N SER A 359 20.07 -13.18 4.33
CA SER A 359 18.62 -12.97 4.10
C SER A 359 18.21 -13.35 2.68
N ALA A 360 17.10 -14.04 2.54
CA ALA A 360 16.53 -14.37 1.24
C ALA A 360 15.83 -13.17 0.58
N TYR A 361 15.38 -12.21 1.40
CA TYR A 361 14.73 -10.98 0.97
C TYR A 361 15.15 -9.79 1.84
N LEU A 362 14.97 -8.62 1.29
CA LEU A 362 15.22 -7.32 1.87
C LEU A 362 13.94 -6.49 1.77
N LEU A 363 13.91 -5.31 2.38
CA LEU A 363 12.78 -4.39 2.36
C LEU A 363 13.17 -3.07 1.71
N MET A 364 12.41 -2.62 0.73
CA MET A 364 12.52 -1.27 0.19
C MET A 364 11.55 -0.37 0.93
N THR A 365 12.05 0.78 1.39
CA THR A 365 11.27 1.79 2.11
C THR A 365 11.72 3.20 1.76
N LYS A 366 10.82 4.18 1.88
CA LYS A 366 11.25 5.58 1.97
C LYS A 366 12.01 5.78 3.28
N TYR A 367 12.96 6.71 3.27
CA TYR A 367 13.90 6.89 4.37
C TYR A 367 14.13 8.39 4.57
N ASN A 368 13.04 9.10 4.85
CA ASN A 368 13.04 10.54 5.01
C ASN A 368 13.60 10.96 6.37
N ASN A 369 14.48 11.93 6.36
CA ASN A 369 15.05 12.54 7.55
C ASN A 369 14.59 14.00 7.64
N TYR A 370 13.31 14.17 7.92
CA TYR A 370 12.57 15.42 7.82
C TYR A 370 13.23 16.59 8.57
N ALA A 371 13.60 17.66 7.86
CA ALA A 371 14.19 18.86 8.42
C ALA A 371 13.29 19.51 9.47
N GLY A 372 11.99 19.66 9.17
CA GLY A 372 10.99 20.19 10.09
C GLY A 372 10.76 19.34 11.34
N GLY A 373 11.08 18.03 11.30
CA GLY A 373 10.99 17.09 12.41
C GLY A 373 12.28 16.89 13.18
N GLY A 374 13.26 17.81 13.07
CA GLY A 374 14.55 17.70 13.73
C GLY A 374 15.57 16.85 12.97
N GLY A 375 15.34 16.47 11.71
CA GLY A 375 16.25 15.85 10.78
C GLY A 375 17.18 16.83 10.08
N ASP A 376 18.00 16.32 9.17
CA ASP A 376 18.91 17.10 8.35
C ASP A 376 18.38 17.36 6.92
N GLY A 377 17.14 16.97 6.64
CA GLY A 377 16.50 17.11 5.32
C GLY A 377 17.11 16.24 4.22
N LYS A 378 18.02 15.32 4.55
CA LYS A 378 18.64 14.42 3.55
C LYS A 378 17.75 13.19 3.36
N ASN A 379 16.68 13.38 2.61
CA ASN A 379 15.65 12.37 2.37
C ASN A 379 16.13 11.32 1.36
N ARG A 380 16.00 10.03 1.71
CA ARG A 380 16.54 8.89 0.96
C ARG A 380 15.47 7.85 0.66
N LEU A 381 15.83 6.93 -0.22
CA LEU A 381 15.27 5.58 -0.28
C LEU A 381 16.27 4.62 0.33
N ALA A 382 15.78 3.52 0.92
CA ALA A 382 16.64 2.50 1.53
C ALA A 382 16.22 1.08 1.14
N ILE A 383 17.21 0.20 1.12
CA ILE A 383 17.04 -1.25 1.15
C ILE A 383 17.55 -1.72 2.51
N LEU A 384 16.67 -2.35 3.29
CA LEU A 384 16.94 -2.78 4.65
C LEU A 384 16.98 -4.31 4.74
N ASP A 385 17.87 -4.84 5.59
CA ASP A 385 17.89 -6.26 5.93
C ASP A 385 17.09 -6.50 7.23
N PRO A 386 15.95 -7.21 7.17
CA PRO A 386 15.13 -7.47 8.34
C PRO A 386 15.73 -8.52 9.31
N ASN A 387 16.83 -9.19 8.95
CA ASN A 387 17.48 -10.23 9.76
C ASN A 387 18.85 -9.79 10.30
N ASP A 388 19.38 -8.64 9.89
CA ASP A 388 20.61 -8.07 10.40
C ASP A 388 20.35 -6.68 10.99
N CYS A 389 21.23 -6.21 11.84
CA CYS A 389 21.05 -4.96 12.55
C CYS A 389 22.31 -4.12 12.60
N GLN A 390 22.09 -2.83 12.77
CA GLN A 390 23.12 -1.82 13.00
C GLN A 390 22.66 -0.84 14.08
N MET A 391 23.58 -0.08 14.62
CA MET A 391 23.25 1.03 15.51
C MET A 391 22.85 2.24 14.67
N ASP A 392 21.67 2.79 14.90
CA ASP A 392 21.27 4.08 14.33
C ASP A 392 22.03 5.20 15.07
N ALA A 393 22.83 5.95 14.34
CA ALA A 393 23.67 7.00 14.90
C ALA A 393 22.87 8.13 15.57
N ARG A 394 21.60 8.28 15.21
CA ARG A 394 20.76 9.35 15.68
C ARG A 394 20.03 9.01 16.98
N THR A 395 19.43 7.82 17.07
CA THR A 395 18.67 7.38 18.24
C THR A 395 19.48 6.53 19.21
N GLY A 396 20.62 5.98 18.77
CA GLY A 396 21.39 4.98 19.53
C GLY A 396 20.69 3.63 19.64
N MET A 397 19.61 3.41 18.91
CA MET A 397 18.86 2.15 18.88
C MET A 397 19.47 1.17 17.88
N MET A 398 19.31 -0.12 18.16
CA MET A 398 19.55 -1.15 17.16
C MET A 398 18.39 -1.15 16.16
N VAL A 399 18.70 -1.01 14.87
CA VAL A 399 17.74 -0.95 13.77
C VAL A 399 18.12 -1.94 12.68
N MET A 400 17.19 -2.26 11.78
CA MET A 400 17.49 -3.07 10.59
C MET A 400 18.69 -2.48 9.86
N ARG A 401 19.61 -3.34 9.39
CA ARG A 401 20.82 -2.90 8.67
C ARG A 401 20.44 -2.27 7.33
N GLU A 402 20.99 -1.10 7.08
CA GLU A 402 20.98 -0.47 5.76
C GLU A 402 21.90 -1.24 4.81
N VAL A 403 21.32 -1.82 3.75
CA VAL A 403 22.08 -2.52 2.69
C VAL A 403 22.44 -1.54 1.59
N LEU A 404 21.47 -0.75 1.15
CA LEU A 404 21.65 0.35 0.21
C LEU A 404 20.85 1.56 0.69
N THR A 405 21.39 2.74 0.46
CA THR A 405 20.64 4.01 0.55
C THR A 405 20.97 4.89 -0.64
N ILE A 406 20.00 5.69 -1.09
CA ILE A 406 20.19 6.66 -2.16
C ILE A 406 19.51 7.98 -1.81
N LEU A 407 20.26 9.09 -1.92
CA LEU A 407 19.76 10.44 -1.64
C LEU A 407 18.88 10.94 -2.78
N GLY A 408 17.77 11.63 -2.46
CA GLY A 408 16.98 12.38 -3.41
C GLY A 408 17.83 13.40 -4.17
N GLN A 409 17.46 13.73 -5.40
CA GLN A 409 18.29 14.61 -6.26
C GLN A 409 17.78 16.04 -6.36
N THR A 410 16.54 16.30 -5.97
CA THR A 410 15.93 17.62 -6.10
C THR A 410 16.12 18.39 -4.79
N PRO A 411 16.87 19.53 -4.80
CA PRO A 411 17.00 20.38 -3.63
C PRO A 411 15.65 20.83 -3.09
N ASP A 412 15.53 20.95 -1.78
CA ASP A 412 14.33 21.47 -1.15
C ASP A 412 14.51 22.96 -0.84
N PRO A 413 13.87 23.85 -1.59
CA PRO A 413 14.05 25.30 -1.41
C PRO A 413 13.49 25.81 -0.07
N GLN A 414 12.63 25.04 0.58
CA GLN A 414 12.08 25.41 1.89
C GLN A 414 13.13 25.29 3.00
N TYR A 415 14.00 24.29 2.89
CA TYR A 415 14.94 23.94 3.96
C TYR A 415 16.42 24.14 3.60
N GLU A 416 16.76 24.41 2.34
CA GLU A 416 18.14 24.50 1.87
C GLU A 416 18.97 25.56 2.61
N SER A 417 18.35 26.65 3.06
CA SER A 417 19.05 27.72 3.80
C SER A 417 19.50 27.27 5.19
N ASP A 418 18.68 26.50 5.88
CA ASP A 418 18.91 26.07 7.27
C ASP A 418 19.58 24.70 7.35
N PHE A 419 19.39 23.89 6.32
CA PHE A 419 19.92 22.54 6.19
C PHE A 419 20.59 22.37 4.81
N PRO A 420 21.84 22.82 4.63
CA PRO A 420 22.53 22.73 3.35
C PRO A 420 22.59 21.29 2.81
N GLY A 421 22.12 21.10 1.57
CA GLY A 421 21.97 19.81 0.92
C GLY A 421 20.68 19.07 1.29
N ALA A 422 19.69 19.76 1.88
CA ALA A 422 18.33 19.25 2.01
C ALA A 422 17.71 18.97 0.64
N VAL A 423 16.98 17.87 0.53
CA VAL A 423 16.31 17.45 -0.71
C VAL A 423 14.84 17.18 -0.42
N ARG A 424 14.02 17.28 -1.47
CA ARG A 424 12.59 16.99 -1.41
C ARG A 424 12.31 15.63 -0.79
N GLU A 425 11.18 15.52 -0.11
CA GLU A 425 10.73 14.31 0.56
C GLU A 425 10.30 13.23 -0.45
N TRP A 426 10.37 11.99 -0.01
CA TRP A 426 9.80 10.87 -0.72
C TRP A 426 8.40 10.61 -0.21
N CYS A 427 7.39 11.21 -0.82
CA CYS A 427 5.98 11.05 -0.49
C CYS A 427 5.38 9.87 -1.25
N ILE A 428 5.97 8.70 -1.09
CA ILE A 428 5.50 7.45 -1.69
C ILE A 428 4.85 6.58 -0.62
N ASN A 429 3.76 5.91 -0.98
CA ASN A 429 3.23 4.81 -0.16
C ASN A 429 4.03 3.53 -0.42
N THR A 430 4.08 3.10 -1.68
CA THR A 430 4.77 1.88 -2.10
C THR A 430 5.45 2.12 -3.44
N ALA A 431 6.72 1.73 -3.54
CA ALA A 431 7.45 1.68 -4.81
C ALA A 431 7.38 0.27 -5.41
N VAL A 432 7.42 0.16 -6.74
CA VAL A 432 7.41 -1.15 -7.40
C VAL A 432 8.82 -1.70 -7.59
N VAL A 433 9.00 -2.97 -7.26
CA VAL A 433 10.24 -3.73 -7.49
C VAL A 433 10.13 -4.46 -8.81
N ASP A 434 10.97 -4.09 -9.79
CA ASP A 434 11.08 -4.74 -11.09
C ASP A 434 12.12 -5.85 -11.02
N LEU A 435 11.64 -7.10 -10.95
CA LEU A 435 12.49 -8.28 -10.83
C LEU A 435 13.34 -8.53 -12.09
N ALA A 436 12.89 -8.04 -13.25
CA ALA A 436 13.55 -8.29 -14.52
C ALA A 436 14.66 -7.27 -14.87
N THR A 437 14.70 -6.14 -14.13
CA THR A 437 15.72 -5.10 -14.32
C THR A 437 16.56 -4.83 -13.08
N ASN A 438 16.36 -5.59 -11.99
CA ASN A 438 17.02 -5.39 -10.69
C ASN A 438 16.88 -3.95 -10.22
N SER A 439 15.69 -3.37 -10.32
CA SER A 439 15.48 -1.96 -10.02
C SER A 439 14.21 -1.73 -9.19
N VAL A 440 14.16 -0.55 -8.56
CA VAL A 440 12.98 -0.01 -7.92
C VAL A 440 12.51 1.21 -8.71
N LEU A 441 11.21 1.29 -8.96
CA LEU A 441 10.59 2.47 -9.56
C LEU A 441 9.84 3.24 -8.48
N ALA A 442 10.25 4.47 -8.24
CA ALA A 442 9.70 5.34 -7.20
C ALA A 442 9.27 6.68 -7.79
N ASN A 443 8.03 7.06 -7.54
CA ASN A 443 7.46 8.36 -7.84
C ASN A 443 7.64 9.27 -6.61
N SER A 444 7.88 10.55 -6.80
CA SER A 444 8.19 11.49 -5.71
C SER A 444 7.42 12.80 -5.84
N GLU A 445 7.29 13.52 -4.72
CA GLU A 445 6.68 14.86 -4.66
C GLU A 445 7.41 15.91 -5.52
N ASP A 446 8.65 15.68 -5.87
CA ASP A 446 9.41 16.57 -6.78
C ASP A 446 8.92 16.50 -8.23
N GLY A 447 7.86 15.76 -8.49
CA GLY A 447 7.27 15.63 -9.81
C GLY A 447 7.97 14.67 -10.75
N LYS A 448 8.86 13.83 -10.23
CA LYS A 448 9.66 12.89 -11.03
C LYS A 448 9.39 11.45 -10.68
N LEU A 449 9.58 10.59 -11.67
CA LEU A 449 9.64 9.13 -11.52
C LEU A 449 11.09 8.69 -11.74
N TYR A 450 11.60 7.89 -10.82
CA TYR A 450 12.96 7.41 -10.77
C TYR A 450 13.03 5.90 -10.96
N ARG A 451 14.05 5.44 -11.71
CA ARG A 451 14.50 4.04 -11.67
C ARG A 451 15.79 3.96 -10.86
N TRP A 452 15.70 3.36 -9.69
CA TRP A 452 16.85 3.05 -8.85
C TRP A 452 17.39 1.66 -9.22
N ASP A 453 18.57 1.63 -9.85
CA ASP A 453 19.29 0.40 -10.16
C ASP A 453 19.98 -0.12 -8.91
N LEU A 454 19.59 -1.30 -8.46
CA LEU A 454 20.08 -1.93 -7.23
C LEU A 454 21.47 -2.57 -7.41
N THR A 455 21.95 -2.72 -8.64
CA THR A 455 23.29 -3.24 -8.92
C THR A 455 24.35 -2.16 -8.78
N SER A 456 24.08 -0.98 -9.33
CA SER A 456 25.00 0.17 -9.30
C SER A 456 24.75 1.15 -8.16
N ASN A 457 23.66 0.98 -7.41
CA ASN A 457 23.17 1.92 -6.41
C ASN A 457 23.05 3.35 -6.95
N SER A 458 22.43 3.51 -8.11
CA SER A 458 22.28 4.82 -8.77
C SER A 458 20.91 4.97 -9.42
N PHE A 459 20.44 6.20 -9.60
CA PHE A 459 19.29 6.48 -10.45
C PHE A 459 19.71 6.36 -11.92
N SER A 460 19.37 5.25 -12.57
CA SER A 460 19.74 4.98 -13.96
C SER A 460 18.85 5.69 -14.97
N GLU A 461 17.62 6.00 -14.60
CA GLU A 461 16.66 6.71 -15.43
C GLU A 461 15.79 7.62 -14.56
N ILE A 462 15.48 8.81 -15.07
CA ILE A 462 14.62 9.79 -14.41
C ILE A 462 13.75 10.45 -15.47
N ILE A 463 12.45 10.56 -15.23
CA ILE A 463 11.54 11.32 -16.08
C ILE A 463 10.72 12.30 -15.25
N THR A 464 10.61 13.54 -15.72
CA THR A 464 9.76 14.56 -15.12
C THR A 464 8.31 14.36 -15.56
N LEU A 465 7.39 14.25 -14.61
CA LEU A 465 5.95 14.11 -14.82
C LEU A 465 5.25 15.46 -14.69
N THR A 466 5.59 16.20 -13.63
CA THR A 466 5.01 17.51 -13.29
C THR A 466 6.09 18.47 -12.80
N ALA A 467 5.70 19.68 -12.41
CA ALA A 467 6.61 20.67 -11.83
C ALA A 467 7.00 20.37 -10.35
N GLY A 468 6.53 19.28 -9.79
CA GLY A 468 6.83 18.95 -8.40
C GLY A 468 5.94 19.69 -7.42
N ILE A 469 4.64 19.60 -7.60
CA ILE A 469 3.63 20.17 -6.71
C ILE A 469 2.68 19.04 -6.30
N GLY A 470 2.33 19.00 -5.02
CA GLY A 470 1.50 17.93 -4.47
C GLY A 470 2.29 16.67 -4.14
N GLU A 471 1.67 15.78 -3.42
CA GLU A 471 2.28 14.57 -2.90
C GLU A 471 1.87 13.33 -3.70
N ALA A 472 2.80 12.40 -3.87
CA ALA A 472 2.61 11.19 -4.67
C ALA A 472 2.33 9.98 -3.78
N TYR A 473 1.19 9.97 -3.08
CA TYR A 473 0.83 8.87 -2.16
C TYR A 473 0.29 7.60 -2.83
N THR A 474 0.36 7.48 -4.13
CA THR A 474 -0.11 6.31 -4.84
C THR A 474 1.05 5.40 -5.22
N PRO A 475 0.93 4.09 -5.07
CA PRO A 475 1.93 3.15 -5.53
C PRO A 475 2.18 3.31 -7.03
N THR A 476 3.45 3.27 -7.41
CA THR A 476 3.85 3.12 -8.81
C THR A 476 3.60 1.69 -9.25
N ILE A 477 3.10 1.45 -10.46
CA ILE A 477 2.79 0.11 -10.96
C ILE A 477 3.38 -0.15 -12.35
N ILE A 478 3.51 -1.44 -12.72
CA ILE A 478 3.94 -1.87 -14.06
C ILE A 478 2.77 -2.57 -14.74
N GLY A 479 2.48 -2.14 -15.98
CA GLY A 479 1.45 -2.74 -16.81
C GLY A 479 1.88 -4.07 -17.46
N ALA A 480 0.93 -4.79 -18.06
CA ALA A 480 1.20 -6.07 -18.71
C ALA A 480 2.13 -5.94 -19.94
N ASP A 481 2.21 -4.76 -20.55
CA ASP A 481 3.11 -4.44 -21.65
C ASP A 481 4.42 -3.78 -21.18
N GLY A 482 4.65 -3.71 -19.88
CA GLY A 482 5.85 -3.13 -19.29
C GLY A 482 5.83 -1.61 -19.13
N LYS A 483 4.77 -0.90 -19.57
CA LYS A 483 4.66 0.53 -19.23
C LYS A 483 4.57 0.74 -17.74
N VAL A 484 5.19 1.80 -17.27
CA VAL A 484 5.10 2.24 -15.87
C VAL A 484 3.99 3.25 -15.74
N TYR A 485 3.17 3.07 -14.73
CA TYR A 485 2.08 3.99 -14.40
C TYR A 485 2.34 4.63 -13.06
N ALA A 486 2.32 5.95 -13.02
CA ALA A 486 2.55 6.74 -11.81
C ALA A 486 1.52 7.87 -11.72
N ILE A 487 1.01 8.14 -10.52
CA ILE A 487 0.17 9.30 -10.26
C ILE A 487 1.04 10.40 -9.64
N ASN A 488 0.94 11.59 -10.19
CA ASN A 488 1.56 12.78 -9.63
C ASN A 488 0.68 13.98 -9.93
N ASN A 489 0.43 14.82 -8.94
CA ASN A 489 -0.39 16.02 -9.06
C ASN A 489 -1.71 15.78 -9.81
N ALA A 490 -2.59 14.95 -9.25
CA ALA A 490 -3.92 14.64 -9.76
C ALA A 490 -3.98 13.99 -11.17
N THR A 491 -2.85 13.52 -11.68
CA THR A 491 -2.75 12.97 -13.04
C THR A 491 -2.04 11.62 -13.02
N LEU A 492 -2.61 10.63 -13.71
CA LEU A 492 -1.96 9.36 -14.03
C LEU A 492 -1.17 9.52 -15.33
N PHE A 493 0.09 9.15 -15.27
CA PHE A 493 1.01 9.09 -16.40
C PHE A 493 1.29 7.64 -16.78
N ALA A 494 1.30 7.33 -18.06
CA ALA A 494 1.78 6.07 -18.63
C ALA A 494 3.12 6.32 -19.31
N ILE A 495 4.19 5.72 -18.80
CA ILE A 495 5.55 5.97 -19.20
C ILE A 495 6.12 4.71 -19.88
N GLY A 496 6.88 4.90 -20.95
CA GLY A 496 7.51 3.79 -21.66
C GLY A 496 8.35 4.27 -22.83
N ALA A 497 8.80 3.32 -23.66
CA ALA A 497 9.46 3.64 -24.93
C ALA A 497 8.47 4.40 -25.83
N GLY A 498 8.96 5.48 -26.43
CA GLY A 498 8.24 6.15 -27.52
C GLY A 498 7.99 5.18 -28.69
N ARG A 499 7.01 5.51 -29.55
CA ARG A 499 6.77 4.75 -30.79
C ARG A 499 7.90 4.97 -31.79
#